data_d15b093457b99af035bcb1e23f508f7a
#
_entry.id   d15b093457b99af035bcb1e23f508f7a
#
_cell.length_a   1.000
_cell.length_b   1.000
_cell.length_c   1.000
_cell.angle_alpha   90.00
_cell.angle_beta   90.00
_cell.angle_gamma   90.00
#
_symmetry.space_group_name_H-M   'P 1'
#
loop_
_entity.id
_entity.type
_entity.pdbx_description
1 polymer ?
#
loop_
_entity_poly.entity_id
_entity_poly.type
_entity_poly.pdbx_seq_one_letter_code
_entity_poly.pdbx_strand_id
1 'polypeptide(L)'
;MRKQNSDFEARFISEEGSRLKNRDYFGYVELDEFACYVIADGITEVTDVESARLAIETVILSFQENPSLSKRTVKRLLKRANRALLGKESDRRLKASITVVVTDYQKMRYGYVGNTRLRMYRGGAVYRQTRDMSLAQEMVEQEKIAKDELMQHEERNNLYAYLGQKNFKPVVSKKIKLAETDMIALYTRGIWENVDEAELDDVFAEADNEVQTTVDNIEDLLLSRQPENLDNYTLAVIFVNKVYQNPEKRKRIKKIVMITVIVVIAAIVIGVVLWFLRDRKVQRTEDMNYHFTNTVEYINTGNYVRAKEECEQAQKLAEKL
;
A
#
# COMPACT_ATOMS: atom_id res chain seq x y z
N MET A 1 4.13 -15.48 -16.82
CA MET A 1 4.02 -16.01 -15.43
C MET A 1 4.17 -14.84 -14.47
N ARG A 2 3.19 -14.58 -13.64
CA ARG A 2 3.28 -13.58 -12.55
C ARG A 2 4.53 -13.83 -11.73
N LYS A 3 5.10 -12.81 -11.10
CA LYS A 3 6.18 -12.97 -10.10
C LYS A 3 5.85 -14.15 -9.19
N GLN A 4 6.64 -15.19 -9.25
CA GLN A 4 6.36 -16.57 -8.82
C GLN A 4 5.83 -16.78 -7.39
N ASN A 5 5.78 -15.74 -6.57
CA ASN A 5 5.31 -15.82 -5.19
C ASN A 5 4.33 -14.71 -4.81
N SER A 6 3.71 -14.06 -5.80
CA SER A 6 2.58 -13.15 -5.59
C SER A 6 1.28 -13.82 -6.01
N ASP A 7 0.19 -13.47 -5.34
CA ASP A 7 -1.14 -13.96 -5.64
C ASP A 7 -2.13 -12.80 -5.55
N PHE A 8 -2.80 -12.53 -6.69
CA PHE A 8 -3.80 -11.49 -6.86
C PHE A 8 -5.00 -12.11 -7.56
N GLU A 9 -6.15 -11.93 -7.01
CA GLU A 9 -7.40 -12.40 -7.57
C GLU A 9 -8.28 -11.22 -7.95
N ALA A 10 -8.78 -11.20 -9.19
CA ALA A 10 -9.69 -10.18 -9.67
C ALA A 10 -11.03 -10.82 -10.06
N ARG A 11 -12.13 -10.25 -9.55
CA ARG A 11 -13.50 -10.59 -9.94
C ARG A 11 -14.22 -9.31 -10.32
N PHE A 12 -15.16 -9.41 -11.23
CA PHE A 12 -15.94 -8.25 -11.65
C PHE A 12 -17.31 -8.66 -12.17
N ILE A 13 -18.22 -7.69 -12.12
CA ILE A 13 -19.51 -7.68 -12.81
C ILE A 13 -19.56 -6.43 -13.68
N SER A 14 -20.30 -6.48 -14.78
CA SER A 14 -20.51 -5.35 -15.69
C SER A 14 -21.80 -5.54 -16.46
N GLU A 15 -22.83 -4.76 -16.11
CA GLU A 15 -24.19 -4.92 -16.56
C GLU A 15 -24.77 -3.63 -17.14
N GLU A 16 -25.75 -3.76 -18.01
CA GLU A 16 -26.45 -2.62 -18.65
C GLU A 16 -27.42 -1.90 -17.71
N GLY A 17 -27.86 -2.52 -16.63
CA GLY A 17 -28.90 -2.01 -15.74
C GLY A 17 -30.22 -1.83 -16.51
N SER A 18 -30.83 -0.64 -16.43
CA SER A 18 -32.05 -0.31 -17.17
C SER A 18 -31.80 0.26 -18.58
N ARG A 19 -30.54 0.26 -19.04
CA ARG A 19 -30.16 0.80 -20.35
C ARG A 19 -30.19 -0.28 -21.42
N LEU A 20 -30.33 0.13 -22.69
CA LEU A 20 -30.28 -0.78 -23.83
C LEU A 20 -28.88 -1.32 -24.14
N LYS A 21 -27.83 -0.66 -23.64
CA LYS A 21 -26.44 -1.00 -23.94
C LYS A 21 -25.57 -0.65 -22.75
N ASN A 22 -24.69 -1.57 -22.41
CA ASN A 22 -23.65 -1.29 -21.44
C ASN A 22 -22.57 -0.40 -22.08
N ARG A 23 -22.29 0.76 -21.48
CA ARG A 23 -21.26 1.71 -21.90
C ARG A 23 -20.07 1.72 -20.97
N ASP A 24 -20.17 0.96 -19.88
CA ASP A 24 -19.07 0.73 -18.97
C ASP A 24 -18.19 -0.39 -19.47
N TYR A 25 -16.93 -0.32 -19.13
CA TYR A 25 -15.97 -1.40 -19.41
C TYR A 25 -15.00 -1.56 -18.26
N PHE A 26 -14.61 -2.82 -18.03
CA PHE A 26 -13.46 -3.18 -17.20
C PHE A 26 -12.51 -4.04 -18.03
N GLY A 27 -11.22 -3.82 -17.88
CA GLY A 27 -10.20 -4.62 -18.52
C GLY A 27 -8.91 -4.65 -17.71
N TYR A 28 -8.18 -5.74 -17.81
CA TYR A 28 -6.91 -5.87 -17.11
C TYR A 28 -5.91 -6.72 -17.89
N VAL A 29 -4.64 -6.54 -17.54
CA VAL A 29 -3.53 -7.37 -18.01
C VAL A 29 -2.57 -7.63 -16.86
N GLU A 30 -2.20 -8.88 -16.69
CA GLU A 30 -1.23 -9.33 -15.71
C GLU A 30 -0.03 -9.90 -16.43
N LEU A 31 1.09 -9.20 -16.29
CA LEU A 31 2.39 -9.58 -16.84
C LEU A 31 3.28 -10.13 -15.71
N ASP A 32 4.43 -10.66 -16.06
CA ASP A 32 5.37 -11.23 -15.09
C ASP A 32 5.81 -10.24 -14.02
N GLU A 33 6.11 -8.99 -14.40
CA GLU A 33 6.66 -7.99 -13.50
C GLU A 33 5.65 -6.93 -13.03
N PHE A 34 4.53 -6.79 -13.75
CA PHE A 34 3.55 -5.74 -13.54
C PHE A 34 2.15 -6.21 -13.91
N ALA A 35 1.13 -5.58 -13.30
CA ALA A 35 -0.24 -5.68 -13.76
C ALA A 35 -0.87 -4.30 -13.91
N CYS A 36 -1.90 -4.23 -14.77
CA CYS A 36 -2.71 -3.03 -15.00
C CYS A 36 -4.18 -3.42 -14.99
N TYR A 37 -4.98 -2.74 -14.16
CA TYR A 37 -6.42 -2.89 -14.06
C TYR A 37 -7.05 -1.53 -14.41
N VAL A 38 -8.08 -1.55 -15.23
CA VAL A 38 -8.69 -0.32 -15.77
C VAL A 38 -10.20 -0.44 -15.78
N ILE A 39 -10.87 0.55 -15.24
CA ILE A 39 -12.32 0.71 -15.35
C ILE A 39 -12.64 2.03 -16.01
N ALA A 40 -13.65 2.07 -16.87
CA ALA A 40 -14.13 3.28 -17.52
C ALA A 40 -15.64 3.27 -17.66
N ASP A 41 -16.25 4.45 -17.52
CA ASP A 41 -17.66 4.76 -17.72
C ASP A 41 -17.77 5.67 -18.96
N GLY A 42 -18.54 5.26 -19.96
CA GLY A 42 -18.81 5.98 -21.19
C GLY A 42 -19.88 7.04 -21.01
N ILE A 43 -19.48 8.28 -20.82
CA ILE A 43 -20.37 9.43 -20.59
C ILE A 43 -21.16 9.82 -21.85
N THR A 44 -20.61 9.57 -23.05
CA THR A 44 -21.28 9.92 -24.30
C THR A 44 -22.49 9.01 -24.50
N GLU A 45 -23.63 9.60 -24.81
CA GLU A 45 -24.82 8.86 -25.23
C GLU A 45 -24.54 8.02 -26.49
N VAL A 46 -25.49 7.21 -26.90
CA VAL A 46 -25.36 6.24 -27.99
C VAL A 46 -24.61 6.84 -29.20
N THR A 47 -23.45 6.25 -29.49
CA THR A 47 -22.58 6.58 -30.61
C THR A 47 -22.17 5.28 -31.31
N ASP A 48 -21.64 5.41 -32.52
CA ASP A 48 -20.99 4.33 -33.27
C ASP A 48 -19.73 3.80 -32.60
N VAL A 49 -19.10 4.63 -31.72
CA VAL A 49 -17.87 4.31 -30.99
C VAL A 49 -18.08 4.28 -29.49
N GLU A 50 -17.72 3.17 -28.87
CA GLU A 50 -17.76 2.99 -27.41
C GLU A 50 -16.56 3.66 -26.75
N SER A 51 -16.76 4.83 -26.15
CA SER A 51 -15.68 5.66 -25.59
C SER A 51 -14.92 4.96 -24.45
N ALA A 52 -15.60 4.25 -23.54
CA ALA A 52 -14.96 3.52 -22.45
C ALA A 52 -14.10 2.36 -22.98
N ARG A 53 -14.63 1.57 -23.91
CA ARG A 53 -13.90 0.47 -24.55
C ARG A 53 -12.63 0.96 -25.24
N LEU A 54 -12.74 1.99 -26.10
CA LEU A 54 -11.60 2.57 -26.79
C LEU A 54 -10.53 3.08 -25.81
N ALA A 55 -10.96 3.70 -24.70
CA ALA A 55 -10.05 4.18 -23.67
C ALA A 55 -9.29 3.01 -22.99
N ILE A 56 -9.99 1.94 -22.61
CA ILE A 56 -9.39 0.76 -21.95
C ILE A 56 -8.44 0.04 -22.90
N GLU A 57 -8.85 -0.27 -24.12
CA GLU A 57 -8.00 -0.91 -25.12
C GLU A 57 -6.70 -0.11 -25.33
N THR A 58 -6.81 1.22 -25.44
CA THR A 58 -5.64 2.11 -25.59
C THR A 58 -4.72 2.04 -24.37
N VAL A 59 -5.26 2.02 -23.17
CA VAL A 59 -4.46 1.91 -21.92
C VAL A 59 -3.74 0.58 -21.85
N ILE A 60 -4.47 -0.53 -22.06
CA ILE A 60 -3.93 -1.89 -21.95
C ILE A 60 -2.81 -2.11 -22.99
N LEU A 61 -3.06 -1.81 -24.26
CA LEU A 61 -2.06 -1.94 -25.31
C LEU A 61 -0.82 -1.07 -25.03
N SER A 62 -1.04 0.20 -24.62
CA SER A 62 0.06 1.10 -24.27
C SER A 62 0.85 0.67 -23.03
N PHE A 63 0.21 -0.05 -22.10
CA PHE A 63 0.88 -0.60 -20.93
C PHE A 63 1.71 -1.82 -21.28
N GLN A 64 1.20 -2.72 -22.13
CA GLN A 64 1.94 -3.90 -22.60
C GLN A 64 3.21 -3.53 -23.36
N GLU A 65 3.19 -2.44 -24.15
CA GLU A 65 4.38 -1.93 -24.86
C GLU A 65 5.53 -1.53 -23.90
N ASN A 66 5.20 -0.92 -22.77
CA ASN A 66 6.20 -0.42 -21.82
C ASN A 66 5.65 -0.38 -20.39
N PRO A 67 5.57 -1.55 -19.73
CA PRO A 67 5.01 -1.68 -18.40
C PRO A 67 5.93 -1.05 -17.34
N SER A 68 5.39 -0.22 -16.44
CA SER A 68 6.14 0.39 -15.35
C SER A 68 5.22 1.02 -14.31
N LEU A 69 5.60 0.95 -13.03
CA LEU A 69 4.91 1.61 -11.91
C LEU A 69 5.25 3.12 -11.78
N SER A 70 5.90 3.73 -12.77
CA SER A 70 6.30 5.13 -12.66
C SER A 70 5.10 6.09 -12.80
N LYS A 71 5.16 7.26 -12.12
CA LYS A 71 4.16 8.32 -12.27
C LYS A 71 4.03 8.78 -13.73
N ARG A 72 5.16 8.77 -14.45
CA ARG A 72 5.21 9.14 -15.87
C ARG A 72 4.44 8.15 -16.73
N THR A 73 4.56 6.84 -16.45
CA THR A 73 3.82 5.79 -17.18
C THR A 73 2.32 5.97 -17.00
N VAL A 74 1.80 6.03 -15.76
CA VAL A 74 0.36 6.19 -15.52
C VAL A 74 -0.17 7.48 -16.20
N LYS A 75 0.56 8.59 -16.08
CA LYS A 75 0.20 9.84 -16.77
C LYS A 75 0.20 9.71 -18.29
N ARG A 76 1.16 8.94 -18.85
CA ARG A 76 1.23 8.67 -20.30
C ARG A 76 0.05 7.82 -20.77
N LEU A 77 -0.32 6.77 -20.03
CA LEU A 77 -1.47 5.91 -20.34
C LEU A 77 -2.75 6.73 -20.45
N LEU A 78 -3.06 7.52 -19.42
CA LEU A 78 -4.23 8.39 -19.40
C LEU A 78 -4.21 9.44 -20.52
N LYS A 79 -3.04 10.02 -20.83
CA LYS A 79 -2.90 10.96 -21.95
C LYS A 79 -3.07 10.29 -23.31
N ARG A 80 -2.64 9.02 -23.48
CA ARG A 80 -2.86 8.27 -24.72
C ARG A 80 -4.35 7.96 -24.90
N ALA A 81 -5.04 7.49 -23.85
CA ALA A 81 -6.48 7.29 -23.88
C ALA A 81 -7.24 8.57 -24.23
N ASN A 82 -6.89 9.70 -23.61
CA ASN A 82 -7.49 11.00 -23.95
C ASN A 82 -7.30 11.38 -25.42
N ARG A 83 -6.10 11.18 -25.96
CA ARG A 83 -5.83 11.47 -27.39
C ARG A 83 -6.58 10.53 -28.32
N ALA A 84 -6.74 9.25 -27.94
CA ALA A 84 -7.51 8.30 -28.74
C ALA A 84 -8.97 8.75 -28.89
N LEU A 85 -9.60 9.21 -27.80
CA LEU A 85 -10.96 9.75 -27.85
C LEU A 85 -11.05 11.05 -28.66
N LEU A 86 -10.06 11.94 -28.52
CA LEU A 86 -10.03 13.21 -29.25
C LEU A 86 -9.79 13.05 -30.74
N GLY A 87 -9.01 12.05 -31.14
CA GLY A 87 -8.63 11.81 -32.54
C GLY A 87 -9.54 10.83 -33.25
N LYS A 88 -10.49 10.21 -32.58
CA LYS A 88 -11.43 9.29 -33.22
C LYS A 88 -12.57 10.05 -33.87
N GLU A 89 -12.77 9.81 -35.14
CA GLU A 89 -13.97 10.27 -35.84
C GLU A 89 -15.20 9.56 -35.28
N SER A 90 -16.20 10.32 -34.92
CA SER A 90 -17.49 9.87 -34.41
C SER A 90 -18.53 10.96 -34.63
N ASP A 91 -19.79 10.57 -34.72
CA ASP A 91 -20.95 11.49 -34.87
C ASP A 91 -21.07 12.44 -33.67
N ARG A 92 -20.56 12.06 -32.51
CA ARG A 92 -20.54 12.88 -31.30
C ARG A 92 -19.16 12.91 -30.67
N ARG A 93 -18.93 13.92 -29.84
CA ARG A 93 -17.69 14.03 -29.04
C ARG A 93 -17.62 12.93 -28.00
N LEU A 94 -16.61 12.07 -28.11
CA LEU A 94 -16.39 10.96 -27.18
C LEU A 94 -15.91 11.48 -25.84
N LYS A 95 -16.56 11.00 -24.76
CA LYS A 95 -16.25 11.35 -23.37
C LYS A 95 -16.28 10.07 -22.52
N ALA A 96 -15.36 9.94 -21.59
CA ALA A 96 -15.38 8.86 -20.60
C ALA A 96 -14.75 9.30 -19.28
N SER A 97 -15.22 8.72 -18.20
CA SER A 97 -14.53 8.68 -16.91
C SER A 97 -13.64 7.44 -16.85
N ILE A 98 -12.49 7.48 -16.20
CA ILE A 98 -11.55 6.37 -16.16
C ILE A 98 -10.72 6.35 -14.89
N THR A 99 -10.50 5.14 -14.36
CA THR A 99 -9.54 4.86 -13.29
C THR A 99 -8.61 3.72 -13.70
N VAL A 100 -7.30 3.96 -13.57
CA VAL A 100 -6.23 3.01 -13.93
C VAL A 100 -5.43 2.69 -12.68
N VAL A 101 -5.26 1.41 -12.39
CA VAL A 101 -4.37 0.89 -11.34
C VAL A 101 -3.22 0.14 -11.98
N VAL A 102 -2.00 0.46 -11.58
CA VAL A 102 -0.79 -0.28 -11.99
C VAL A 102 -0.09 -0.80 -10.75
N THR A 103 0.38 -2.04 -10.79
CA THR A 103 1.12 -2.66 -9.69
C THR A 103 2.35 -3.41 -10.19
N ASP A 104 3.40 -3.46 -9.35
CA ASP A 104 4.56 -4.34 -9.47
C ASP A 104 4.46 -5.55 -8.51
N TYR A 105 3.24 -5.86 -8.04
CA TYR A 105 2.91 -6.88 -7.05
C TYR A 105 3.48 -6.66 -5.64
N GLN A 106 4.14 -5.51 -5.40
CA GLN A 106 4.58 -5.04 -4.07
C GLN A 106 3.99 -3.69 -3.71
N LYS A 107 3.84 -2.86 -4.74
CA LYS A 107 3.33 -1.50 -4.63
C LYS A 107 2.36 -1.26 -5.76
N MET A 108 1.41 -0.40 -5.53
CA MET A 108 0.52 0.08 -6.57
C MET A 108 0.62 1.59 -6.74
N ARG A 109 0.09 2.05 -7.86
CA ARG A 109 -0.18 3.44 -8.17
C ARG A 109 -1.46 3.49 -8.99
N TYR A 110 -2.32 4.43 -8.69
CA TYR A 110 -3.49 4.70 -9.51
C TYR A 110 -3.44 6.08 -10.14
N GLY A 111 -4.19 6.25 -11.20
CA GLY A 111 -4.46 7.53 -11.84
C GLY A 111 -5.85 7.54 -12.41
N TYR A 112 -6.50 8.71 -12.40
CA TYR A 112 -7.90 8.81 -12.81
C TYR A 112 -8.27 10.19 -13.35
N VAL A 113 -9.43 10.24 -13.97
CA VAL A 113 -10.16 11.46 -14.37
C VAL A 113 -11.64 11.13 -14.44
N GLY A 114 -12.48 12.05 -13.95
CA GLY A 114 -13.94 11.88 -13.88
C GLY A 114 -14.39 11.35 -12.52
N ASN A 115 -15.42 10.50 -12.52
CA ASN A 115 -16.12 9.98 -11.33
C ASN A 115 -16.21 8.46 -11.26
N THR A 116 -15.40 7.72 -12.05
CA THR A 116 -15.14 6.32 -11.73
C THR A 116 -14.30 6.25 -10.45
N ARG A 117 -14.75 5.46 -9.49
CA ARG A 117 -14.15 5.45 -8.16
C ARG A 117 -13.20 4.28 -7.95
N LEU A 118 -12.16 4.54 -7.16
CA LEU A 118 -11.32 3.53 -6.52
C LEU A 118 -11.48 3.67 -5.02
N ARG A 119 -11.72 2.54 -4.36
CA ARG A 119 -11.67 2.42 -2.90
C ARG A 119 -10.77 1.26 -2.53
N MET A 120 -9.77 1.51 -1.71
CA MET A 120 -8.84 0.50 -1.25
C MET A 120 -9.05 0.27 0.23
N TYR A 121 -9.27 -0.99 0.60
CA TYR A 121 -9.48 -1.42 1.96
C TYR A 121 -8.27 -2.15 2.50
N ARG A 122 -8.01 -1.94 3.78
CA ARG A 122 -6.97 -2.63 4.54
C ARG A 122 -7.45 -2.92 5.95
N GLY A 123 -7.47 -4.20 6.31
CA GLY A 123 -8.00 -4.61 7.62
C GLY A 123 -9.46 -4.18 7.83
N GLY A 124 -10.30 -4.28 6.80
CA GLY A 124 -11.71 -3.91 6.82
C GLY A 124 -11.98 -2.40 6.76
N ALA A 125 -10.98 -1.53 6.78
CA ALA A 125 -11.16 -0.08 6.76
C ALA A 125 -10.67 0.57 5.47
N VAL A 126 -11.30 1.69 5.08
CA VAL A 126 -10.88 2.47 3.91
C VAL A 126 -9.49 3.06 4.13
N TYR A 127 -8.56 2.62 3.32
CA TYR A 127 -7.17 3.09 3.39
C TYR A 127 -6.86 4.20 2.37
N ARG A 128 -7.46 4.12 1.17
CA ARG A 128 -7.33 5.13 0.10
C ARG A 128 -8.58 5.14 -0.76
N GLN A 129 -8.89 6.32 -1.29
CA GLN A 129 -9.99 6.49 -2.24
C GLN A 129 -9.68 7.60 -3.24
N THR A 130 -10.35 7.57 -4.40
CA THR A 130 -10.42 8.68 -5.35
C THR A 130 -11.43 9.72 -4.89
N ARG A 131 -11.40 10.88 -5.53
CA ARG A 131 -12.41 11.94 -5.37
C ARG A 131 -12.94 12.27 -6.75
N ASP A 132 -14.25 12.43 -6.84
CA ASP A 132 -14.89 12.74 -8.11
C ASP A 132 -14.44 14.11 -8.64
N MET A 133 -14.28 14.22 -9.93
CA MET A 133 -13.98 15.49 -10.59
C MET A 133 -15.28 16.11 -11.09
N SER A 134 -16.25 16.31 -10.19
CA SER A 134 -17.57 16.89 -10.44
C SER A 134 -17.75 18.20 -9.67
N LEU A 135 -18.70 19.02 -10.12
CA LEU A 135 -19.02 20.26 -9.44
C LEU A 135 -19.58 20.01 -8.04
N ALA A 136 -20.40 18.96 -7.84
CA ALA A 136 -20.89 18.62 -6.52
C ALA A 136 -19.76 18.26 -5.56
N GLN A 137 -18.75 17.49 -6.00
CA GLN A 137 -17.57 17.19 -5.15
C GLN A 137 -16.79 18.47 -4.79
N GLU A 138 -16.67 19.41 -5.72
CA GLU A 138 -16.02 20.71 -5.46
C GLU A 138 -16.84 21.53 -4.44
N MET A 139 -18.19 21.44 -4.48
CA MET A 139 -19.06 22.09 -3.49
C MET A 139 -18.89 21.46 -2.09
N VAL A 140 -18.72 20.14 -1.99
CA VAL A 140 -18.37 19.46 -0.71
C VAL A 140 -17.01 19.97 -0.17
N GLU A 141 -16.00 20.09 -1.03
CA GLU A 141 -14.67 20.57 -0.63
C GLU A 141 -14.67 22.05 -0.20
N GLN A 142 -15.62 22.83 -0.72
CA GLN A 142 -15.86 24.22 -0.31
C GLN A 142 -16.85 24.36 0.85
N GLU A 143 -17.26 23.24 1.48
CA GLU A 143 -18.22 23.19 2.59
C GLU A 143 -19.59 23.83 2.25
N LYS A 144 -19.97 23.85 0.97
CA LYS A 144 -21.25 24.38 0.49
C LYS A 144 -22.39 23.38 0.60
N ILE A 145 -22.09 22.11 0.50
CA ILE A 145 -23.00 20.98 0.73
C ILE A 145 -22.34 19.93 1.64
N ALA A 146 -23.13 19.14 2.34
CA ALA A 146 -22.63 18.06 3.15
C ALA A 146 -22.18 16.86 2.28
N LYS A 147 -21.31 16.00 2.81
CA LYS A 147 -20.77 14.86 2.04
C LYS A 147 -21.85 13.83 1.68
N ASP A 148 -22.82 13.61 2.55
CA ASP A 148 -23.97 12.73 2.35
C ASP A 148 -24.95 13.22 1.27
N GLU A 149 -24.98 14.53 1.00
CA GLU A 149 -25.79 15.11 -0.08
C GLU A 149 -25.17 14.87 -1.47
N LEU A 150 -23.88 14.52 -1.56
CA LEU A 150 -23.15 14.39 -2.82
C LEU A 150 -23.83 13.44 -3.82
N MET A 151 -24.30 12.28 -3.33
CA MET A 151 -24.85 11.23 -4.20
C MET A 151 -26.19 11.62 -4.82
N GLN A 152 -26.95 12.49 -4.19
CA GLN A 152 -28.27 12.94 -4.63
C GLN A 152 -28.22 14.29 -5.33
N HIS A 153 -27.09 15.01 -5.24
CA HIS A 153 -26.97 16.35 -5.78
C HIS A 153 -27.03 16.35 -7.33
N GLU A 154 -27.76 17.30 -7.93
CA GLU A 154 -27.92 17.41 -9.38
C GLU A 154 -26.61 17.57 -10.14
N GLU A 155 -25.63 18.26 -9.54
CA GLU A 155 -24.31 18.52 -10.13
C GLU A 155 -23.29 17.35 -9.95
N ARG A 156 -23.71 16.22 -9.40
CA ARG A 156 -22.82 15.06 -9.16
C ARG A 156 -22.20 14.49 -10.43
N ASN A 157 -22.91 14.58 -11.55
CA ASN A 157 -22.49 14.12 -12.86
C ASN A 157 -22.00 15.25 -13.78
N ASN A 158 -21.99 16.50 -13.30
CA ASN A 158 -21.41 17.61 -14.02
C ASN A 158 -19.89 17.62 -13.83
N LEU A 159 -19.19 16.89 -14.70
CA LEU A 159 -17.75 16.69 -14.59
C LEU A 159 -16.98 17.85 -15.21
N TYR A 160 -16.09 18.46 -14.43
CA TYR A 160 -15.14 19.47 -14.93
C TYR A 160 -13.89 18.82 -15.57
N ALA A 161 -13.63 17.53 -15.33
CA ALA A 161 -12.53 16.79 -15.95
C ALA A 161 -12.95 15.36 -16.34
N TYR A 162 -12.69 14.97 -17.58
CA TYR A 162 -13.00 13.67 -18.18
C TYR A 162 -12.07 13.40 -19.39
N LEU A 163 -12.02 12.16 -19.90
CA LEU A 163 -11.33 11.84 -21.16
C LEU A 163 -12.08 12.48 -22.35
N GLY A 164 -11.34 12.91 -23.37
CA GLY A 164 -11.88 13.62 -24.55
C GLY A 164 -11.81 15.15 -24.41
N GLN A 165 -11.00 15.67 -23.47
CA GLN A 165 -10.78 17.10 -23.28
C GLN A 165 -9.44 17.58 -23.86
N LYS A 166 -9.42 18.78 -24.45
CA LYS A 166 -8.17 19.42 -24.91
C LYS A 166 -7.22 19.74 -23.77
N ASN A 167 -7.72 20.33 -22.68
CA ASN A 167 -6.96 20.70 -21.49
C ASN A 167 -7.00 19.57 -20.42
N PHE A 168 -6.39 18.44 -20.75
CA PHE A 168 -6.45 17.24 -19.94
C PHE A 168 -5.40 17.20 -18.81
N LYS A 169 -5.86 17.10 -17.58
CA LYS A 169 -5.00 17.02 -16.39
C LYS A 169 -5.43 15.86 -15.46
N PRO A 170 -4.91 14.64 -15.68
CA PRO A 170 -5.26 13.53 -14.82
C PRO A 170 -4.58 13.63 -13.46
N VAL A 171 -5.25 13.15 -12.42
CA VAL A 171 -4.65 12.93 -11.09
C VAL A 171 -3.91 11.59 -11.08
N VAL A 172 -2.73 11.56 -10.46
CA VAL A 172 -1.93 10.35 -10.29
C VAL A 172 -1.38 10.29 -8.87
N SER A 173 -1.68 9.21 -8.18
CA SER A 173 -1.32 8.97 -6.77
C SER A 173 0.20 8.90 -6.54
N LYS A 174 0.63 8.95 -5.28
CA LYS A 174 1.94 8.46 -4.82
C LYS A 174 1.97 6.93 -4.93
N LYS A 175 3.16 6.32 -4.83
CA LYS A 175 3.27 4.87 -4.68
C LYS A 175 2.69 4.44 -3.34
N ILE A 176 1.87 3.41 -3.35
CA ILE A 176 1.24 2.80 -2.18
C ILE A 176 1.86 1.41 -2.03
N LYS A 177 2.39 1.10 -0.86
CA LYS A 177 2.87 -0.25 -0.56
C LYS A 177 1.65 -1.13 -0.29
N LEU A 178 1.57 -2.27 -0.97
CA LEU A 178 0.52 -3.27 -0.76
C LEU A 178 0.85 -4.12 0.47
N ALA A 179 -0.19 -4.60 1.11
CA ALA A 179 -0.16 -5.61 2.17
C ALA A 179 -1.01 -6.82 1.74
N GLU A 180 -0.76 -7.96 2.35
CA GLU A 180 -1.64 -9.12 2.23
C GLU A 180 -3.01 -8.75 2.80
N THR A 181 -4.07 -9.28 2.22
CA THR A 181 -5.48 -8.94 2.51
C THR A 181 -5.96 -7.54 2.11
N ASP A 182 -5.15 -6.75 1.38
CA ASP A 182 -5.67 -5.52 0.77
C ASP A 182 -6.72 -5.86 -0.30
N MET A 183 -7.82 -5.11 -0.32
CA MET A 183 -8.83 -5.17 -1.38
C MET A 183 -8.89 -3.83 -2.11
N ILE A 184 -8.92 -3.89 -3.43
CA ILE A 184 -9.01 -2.70 -4.29
C ILE A 184 -10.30 -2.79 -5.07
N ALA A 185 -11.30 -2.01 -4.71
CA ALA A 185 -12.56 -1.88 -5.43
C ALA A 185 -12.44 -0.75 -6.47
N LEU A 186 -12.86 -1.07 -7.70
CA LEU A 186 -13.03 -0.13 -8.81
C LEU A 186 -14.49 -0.19 -9.23
N TYR A 187 -15.18 0.93 -9.30
CA TYR A 187 -16.59 0.92 -9.65
C TYR A 187 -17.04 2.20 -10.36
N THR A 188 -18.09 2.03 -11.15
CA THR A 188 -18.68 3.09 -11.97
C THR A 188 -19.89 3.70 -11.27
N ARG A 189 -20.51 4.66 -11.93
CA ARG A 189 -21.59 5.47 -11.42
C ARG A 189 -22.80 4.67 -10.97
N GLY A 190 -23.21 3.64 -11.71
CA GLY A 190 -24.37 2.83 -11.36
C GLY A 190 -24.29 2.18 -9.98
N ILE A 191 -23.07 1.90 -9.48
CA ILE A 191 -22.86 1.42 -8.10
C ILE A 191 -23.01 2.58 -7.11
N TRP A 192 -22.17 3.62 -7.20
CA TRP A 192 -22.08 4.64 -6.14
C TRP A 192 -23.26 5.62 -6.10
N GLU A 193 -24.11 5.69 -7.13
CA GLU A 193 -25.37 6.44 -7.09
C GLU A 193 -26.47 5.70 -6.33
N ASN A 194 -26.36 4.38 -6.15
CA ASN A 194 -27.43 3.55 -5.59
C ASN A 194 -27.03 2.81 -4.31
N VAL A 195 -25.74 2.72 -3.99
CA VAL A 195 -25.24 2.08 -2.77
C VAL A 195 -24.42 3.08 -1.99
N ASP A 196 -24.78 3.30 -0.74
CA ASP A 196 -24.09 4.24 0.15
C ASP A 196 -22.65 3.78 0.44
N GLU A 197 -21.75 4.76 0.63
CA GLU A 197 -20.35 4.46 0.95
C GLU A 197 -20.21 3.64 2.25
N ALA A 198 -21.08 3.89 3.26
CA ALA A 198 -21.05 3.15 4.51
C ALA A 198 -21.42 1.68 4.32
N GLU A 199 -22.44 1.41 3.51
CA GLU A 199 -22.87 0.03 3.21
C GLU A 199 -21.80 -0.73 2.40
N LEU A 200 -21.15 -0.04 1.43
CA LEU A 200 -20.00 -0.62 0.76
C LEU A 200 -18.87 -0.95 1.74
N ASP A 201 -18.60 -0.04 2.69
CA ASP A 201 -17.56 -0.24 3.69
C ASP A 201 -17.88 -1.42 4.61
N ASP A 202 -19.15 -1.61 4.99
CA ASP A 202 -19.60 -2.75 5.80
C ASP A 202 -19.40 -4.08 5.05
N VAL A 203 -19.79 -4.16 3.77
CA VAL A 203 -19.56 -5.38 2.96
C VAL A 203 -18.06 -5.70 2.87
N PHE A 204 -17.20 -4.69 2.68
CA PHE A 204 -15.75 -4.92 2.64
C PHE A 204 -15.12 -5.20 4.01
N ALA A 205 -15.72 -4.73 5.10
CA ALA A 205 -15.26 -5.03 6.46
C ALA A 205 -15.58 -6.49 6.86
N GLU A 206 -16.71 -7.01 6.38
CA GLU A 206 -17.18 -8.39 6.60
C GLU A 206 -16.67 -9.37 5.54
N ALA A 207 -15.99 -8.87 4.50
CA ALA A 207 -15.54 -9.69 3.38
C ALA A 207 -14.58 -10.79 3.85
N ASP A 208 -14.97 -12.02 3.57
CA ASP A 208 -14.10 -13.19 3.64
C ASP A 208 -13.05 -13.18 2.52
N ASN A 209 -12.17 -14.18 2.51
CA ASN A 209 -11.13 -14.31 1.47
C ASN A 209 -11.72 -14.72 0.09
N GLU A 210 -13.03 -14.79 -0.06
CA GLU A 210 -13.71 -15.11 -1.32
C GLU A 210 -14.16 -13.83 -2.04
N VAL A 211 -13.36 -13.41 -3.01
CA VAL A 211 -13.60 -12.17 -3.78
C VAL A 211 -14.93 -12.20 -4.54
N GLN A 212 -15.34 -13.38 -5.03
CA GLN A 212 -16.61 -13.54 -5.75
C GLN A 212 -17.80 -13.20 -4.84
N THR A 213 -17.84 -13.76 -3.64
CA THR A 213 -18.90 -13.47 -2.65
C THR A 213 -19.02 -11.99 -2.34
N THR A 214 -17.88 -11.28 -2.24
CA THR A 214 -17.89 -9.81 -2.03
C THR A 214 -18.52 -9.07 -3.20
N VAL A 215 -18.22 -9.48 -4.45
CA VAL A 215 -18.82 -8.88 -5.65
C VAL A 215 -20.32 -9.15 -5.70
N ASP A 216 -20.72 -10.41 -5.46
CA ASP A 216 -22.12 -10.83 -5.46
C ASP A 216 -22.94 -10.12 -4.38
N ASN A 217 -22.42 -9.98 -3.16
CA ASN A 217 -23.07 -9.25 -2.07
C ASN A 217 -23.31 -7.77 -2.41
N ILE A 218 -22.38 -7.12 -3.11
CA ILE A 218 -22.56 -5.72 -3.52
C ILE A 218 -23.59 -5.62 -4.64
N GLU A 219 -23.63 -6.58 -5.57
CA GLU A 219 -24.65 -6.64 -6.60
C GLU A 219 -26.03 -6.89 -5.99
N ASP A 220 -26.17 -7.85 -5.09
CA ASP A 220 -27.42 -8.14 -4.38
C ASP A 220 -27.91 -6.90 -3.59
N LEU A 221 -27.00 -6.18 -2.93
CA LEU A 221 -27.30 -4.94 -2.24
C LEU A 221 -27.84 -3.87 -3.20
N LEU A 222 -27.19 -3.68 -4.35
CA LEU A 222 -27.63 -2.77 -5.41
C LEU A 222 -29.03 -3.13 -5.92
N LEU A 223 -29.24 -4.39 -6.28
CA LEU A 223 -30.49 -4.86 -6.88
C LEU A 223 -31.65 -4.90 -5.86
N SER A 224 -31.37 -5.12 -4.58
CA SER A 224 -32.38 -5.09 -3.51
C SER A 224 -33.08 -3.73 -3.40
N ARG A 225 -32.44 -2.65 -3.84
CA ARG A 225 -32.98 -1.30 -3.84
C ARG A 225 -34.01 -1.04 -4.94
N GLN A 226 -34.07 -1.91 -5.93
CA GLN A 226 -35.00 -1.81 -7.07
C GLN A 226 -35.01 -0.40 -7.71
N PRO A 227 -33.85 0.19 -8.09
CA PRO A 227 -33.82 1.53 -8.63
C PRO A 227 -34.57 1.57 -9.98
N GLU A 228 -35.52 2.52 -10.12
CA GLU A 228 -36.37 2.66 -11.31
C GLU A 228 -35.57 2.87 -12.62
N ASN A 229 -34.43 3.56 -12.53
CA ASN A 229 -33.58 3.92 -13.65
C ASN A 229 -32.11 3.60 -13.34
N LEU A 230 -31.80 2.33 -13.13
CA LEU A 230 -30.43 1.88 -12.89
C LEU A 230 -29.56 2.16 -14.11
N ASP A 231 -28.52 2.95 -13.96
CA ASP A 231 -27.53 3.15 -15.03
C ASP A 231 -26.64 1.92 -15.22
N ASN A 232 -25.83 1.90 -16.25
CA ASN A 232 -24.82 0.88 -16.39
C ASN A 232 -23.98 0.81 -15.11
N TYR A 233 -23.69 -0.39 -14.64
CA TYR A 233 -22.88 -0.58 -13.44
C TYR A 233 -21.80 -1.61 -13.67
N THR A 234 -20.62 -1.25 -13.23
CA THR A 234 -19.45 -2.12 -13.26
C THR A 234 -18.74 -2.02 -11.93
N LEU A 235 -18.48 -3.16 -11.33
CA LEU A 235 -17.68 -3.32 -10.12
C LEU A 235 -16.57 -4.32 -10.41
N ALA A 236 -15.33 -3.98 -10.06
CA ALA A 236 -14.22 -4.91 -10.07
C ALA A 236 -13.51 -4.86 -8.71
N VAL A 237 -13.29 -6.02 -8.12
CA VAL A 237 -12.57 -6.18 -6.86
C VAL A 237 -11.29 -6.96 -7.12
N ILE A 238 -10.16 -6.39 -6.75
CA ILE A 238 -8.85 -7.02 -6.80
C ILE A 238 -8.40 -7.31 -5.37
N PHE A 239 -8.29 -8.57 -5.03
CA PHE A 239 -7.82 -9.03 -3.73
C PHE A 239 -6.34 -9.38 -3.77
N VAL A 240 -5.60 -8.92 -2.79
CA VAL A 240 -4.17 -9.15 -2.65
C VAL A 240 -3.95 -10.30 -1.68
N ASN A 241 -4.07 -11.54 -2.15
CA ASN A 241 -3.83 -12.75 -1.34
C ASN A 241 -2.38 -12.77 -0.83
N LYS A 242 -1.44 -12.45 -1.74
CA LYS A 242 -0.03 -12.51 -1.40
C LYS A 242 0.78 -11.47 -2.16
N VAL A 243 1.51 -10.65 -1.42
CA VAL A 243 2.42 -9.65 -1.97
C VAL A 243 3.74 -10.30 -2.39
N TYR A 244 4.27 -9.90 -3.55
CA TYR A 244 5.58 -10.36 -4.01
C TYR A 244 6.67 -10.05 -2.99
N GLN A 245 7.43 -11.07 -2.59
CA GLN A 245 8.60 -10.93 -1.73
C GLN A 245 9.85 -11.29 -2.52
N ASN A 246 10.77 -10.32 -2.69
CA ASN A 246 12.02 -10.58 -3.36
C ASN A 246 12.90 -11.55 -2.55
N PRO A 247 13.13 -12.79 -3.02
CA PRO A 247 13.84 -13.82 -2.26
C PRO A 247 15.29 -13.44 -1.95
N GLU A 248 15.95 -12.74 -2.86
CA GLU A 248 17.32 -12.26 -2.69
C GLU A 248 17.45 -11.21 -1.58
N LYS A 249 16.51 -10.23 -1.53
CA LYS A 249 16.48 -9.24 -0.46
C LYS A 249 16.22 -9.90 0.90
N ARG A 250 15.32 -10.89 0.95
CA ARG A 250 15.03 -11.63 2.18
C ARG A 250 16.24 -12.40 2.69
N LYS A 251 17.00 -13.05 1.79
CA LYS A 251 18.27 -13.72 2.13
C LYS A 251 19.31 -12.71 2.64
N ARG A 252 19.47 -11.56 1.97
CA ARG A 252 20.39 -10.49 2.42
C ARG A 252 20.01 -9.95 3.80
N ILE A 253 18.76 -9.64 4.04
CA ILE A 253 18.31 -9.12 5.34
C ILE A 253 18.56 -10.15 6.43
N LYS A 254 18.20 -11.44 6.21
CA LYS A 254 18.50 -12.51 7.17
C LYS A 254 20.00 -12.61 7.47
N LYS A 255 20.87 -12.51 6.46
CA LYS A 255 22.33 -12.52 6.62
C LYS A 255 22.83 -11.33 7.44
N ILE A 256 22.32 -10.12 7.18
CA ILE A 256 22.68 -8.91 7.93
C ILE A 256 22.25 -9.06 9.40
N VAL A 257 21.00 -9.47 9.66
CA VAL A 257 20.50 -9.68 11.02
C VAL A 257 21.34 -10.72 11.77
N MET A 258 21.69 -11.84 11.13
CA MET A 258 22.54 -12.86 11.72
C MET A 258 23.92 -12.30 12.11
N ILE A 259 24.57 -11.54 11.21
CA ILE A 259 25.87 -10.90 11.48
C ILE A 259 25.76 -9.90 12.64
N THR A 260 24.71 -9.07 12.64
CA THR A 260 24.47 -8.10 13.74
C THR A 260 24.31 -8.80 15.09
N VAL A 261 23.55 -9.90 15.15
CA VAL A 261 23.39 -10.70 16.38
C VAL A 261 24.74 -11.25 16.85
N ILE A 262 25.56 -11.80 15.94
CA ILE A 262 26.89 -12.32 16.28
C ILE A 262 27.78 -11.21 16.86
N VAL A 263 27.79 -10.02 16.24
CA VAL A 263 28.60 -8.88 16.70
C VAL A 263 28.15 -8.41 18.09
N VAL A 264 26.83 -8.37 18.34
CA VAL A 264 26.30 -8.00 19.68
C VAL A 264 26.71 -9.02 20.74
N ILE A 265 26.59 -10.32 20.44
CA ILE A 265 27.02 -11.38 21.36
C ILE A 265 28.53 -11.26 21.65
N ALA A 266 29.36 -11.06 20.61
CA ALA A 266 30.80 -10.90 20.79
C ALA A 266 31.14 -9.66 21.68
N ALA A 267 30.43 -8.54 21.48
CA ALA A 267 30.61 -7.35 22.31
C ALA A 267 30.24 -7.60 23.79
N ILE A 268 29.15 -8.33 24.04
CA ILE A 268 28.75 -8.71 25.38
C ILE A 268 29.81 -9.61 26.05
N VAL A 269 30.30 -10.62 25.31
CA VAL A 269 31.36 -11.53 25.86
C VAL A 269 32.62 -10.74 26.20
N ILE A 270 33.07 -9.85 25.31
CA ILE A 270 34.22 -8.97 25.56
C ILE A 270 33.98 -8.12 26.81
N GLY A 271 32.79 -7.49 26.90
CA GLY A 271 32.41 -6.70 28.08
C GLY A 271 32.46 -7.48 29.39
N VAL A 272 31.95 -8.71 29.41
CA VAL A 272 31.99 -9.59 30.57
C VAL A 272 33.44 -9.98 30.93
N VAL A 273 34.27 -10.30 29.95
CA VAL A 273 35.69 -10.61 30.17
C VAL A 273 36.44 -9.41 30.74
N LEU A 274 36.24 -8.23 30.18
CA LEU A 274 36.88 -6.99 30.67
C LEU A 274 36.40 -6.65 32.08
N TRP A 275 35.10 -6.82 32.37
CA TRP A 275 34.55 -6.64 33.70
C TRP A 275 35.20 -7.60 34.71
N PHE A 276 35.32 -8.89 34.35
CA PHE A 276 35.92 -9.91 35.21
C PHE A 276 37.42 -9.65 35.44
N LEU A 277 38.15 -9.20 34.42
CA LEU A 277 39.56 -8.80 34.57
C LEU A 277 39.72 -7.60 35.48
N ARG A 278 38.83 -6.61 35.36
CA ARG A 278 38.80 -5.41 36.21
C ARG A 278 38.48 -5.79 37.67
N ASP A 279 37.49 -6.62 37.88
CA ASP A 279 37.07 -7.09 39.20
C ASP A 279 38.22 -7.81 39.92
N ARG A 280 38.88 -8.73 39.22
CA ARG A 280 40.08 -9.41 39.75
C ARG A 280 41.21 -8.45 40.10
N LYS A 281 41.39 -7.40 39.31
CA LYS A 281 42.41 -6.39 39.59
C LYS A 281 42.05 -5.59 40.84
N VAL A 282 40.81 -5.18 41.01
CA VAL A 282 40.31 -4.47 42.18
C VAL A 282 40.50 -5.33 43.46
N GLN A 283 40.04 -6.58 43.42
CA GLN A 283 40.20 -7.50 44.55
C GLN A 283 41.67 -7.67 44.96
N ARG A 284 42.59 -7.90 44.01
CA ARG A 284 44.02 -7.99 44.30
C ARG A 284 44.59 -6.71 44.95
N THR A 285 44.09 -5.57 44.51
CA THR A 285 44.53 -4.29 45.10
C THR A 285 44.02 -4.14 46.52
N GLU A 286 42.79 -4.56 46.80
CA GLU A 286 42.23 -4.56 48.18
C GLU A 286 42.98 -5.50 49.08
N ASP A 287 43.23 -6.75 48.63
CA ASP A 287 44.01 -7.72 49.38
C ASP A 287 45.45 -7.22 49.68
N MET A 288 46.10 -6.63 48.69
CA MET A 288 47.43 -6.01 48.87
C MET A 288 47.40 -4.92 49.92
N ASN A 289 46.43 -4.02 49.89
CA ASN A 289 46.27 -2.95 50.85
C ASN A 289 45.96 -3.49 52.26
N TYR A 290 45.17 -4.53 52.35
CA TYR A 290 44.90 -5.22 53.64
C TYR A 290 46.17 -5.77 54.26
N HIS A 291 47.00 -6.50 53.51
CA HIS A 291 48.26 -7.05 53.98
C HIS A 291 49.28 -5.95 54.31
N PHE A 292 49.29 -4.88 53.55
CA PHE A 292 50.15 -3.71 53.82
C PHE A 292 49.73 -3.02 55.13
N THR A 293 48.45 -2.81 55.38
CA THR A 293 47.93 -2.20 56.60
C THR A 293 48.29 -3.09 57.84
N ASN A 294 48.09 -4.39 57.75
CA ASN A 294 48.49 -5.33 58.78
C ASN A 294 50.01 -5.29 59.06
N THR A 295 50.84 -5.16 58.05
CA THR A 295 52.29 -4.99 58.19
C THR A 295 52.59 -3.78 59.04
N VAL A 296 51.99 -2.64 58.82
CA VAL A 296 52.19 -1.42 59.59
C VAL A 296 51.75 -1.59 61.05
N GLU A 297 50.61 -2.24 61.26
CA GLU A 297 50.08 -2.50 62.61
C GLU A 297 51.02 -3.46 63.44
N TYR A 298 51.50 -4.53 62.79
CA TYR A 298 52.43 -5.46 63.48
C TYR A 298 53.78 -4.81 63.74
N ILE A 299 54.30 -3.89 62.99
CA ILE A 299 55.47 -3.08 63.27
C ILE A 299 55.24 -2.24 64.54
N ASN A 300 54.10 -1.56 64.61
CA ASN A 300 53.73 -0.69 65.72
C ASN A 300 53.54 -1.43 67.03
N THR A 301 53.13 -2.72 66.94
CA THR A 301 52.99 -3.59 68.14
C THR A 301 54.25 -4.41 68.47
N GLY A 302 55.35 -4.21 67.73
CA GLY A 302 56.66 -4.89 67.98
C GLY A 302 56.74 -6.35 67.53
N ASN A 303 55.74 -6.80 66.73
CA ASN A 303 55.73 -8.20 66.26
C ASN A 303 56.35 -8.26 64.83
N TYR A 304 57.66 -8.19 64.79
CA TYR A 304 58.44 -8.12 63.54
C TYR A 304 58.38 -9.40 62.71
N VAL A 305 58.10 -10.58 63.27
CA VAL A 305 57.96 -11.80 62.50
C VAL A 305 56.71 -11.78 61.63
N ARG A 306 55.58 -11.47 62.25
CA ARG A 306 54.31 -11.37 61.51
C ARG A 306 54.32 -10.19 60.50
N ALA A 307 54.94 -9.05 60.87
CA ALA A 307 55.10 -7.90 59.94
C ALA A 307 55.84 -8.32 58.69
N LYS A 308 56.87 -9.16 58.78
CA LYS A 308 57.60 -9.65 57.63
C LYS A 308 56.72 -10.55 56.72
N GLU A 309 55.97 -11.49 57.31
CA GLU A 309 55.08 -12.37 56.57
C GLU A 309 54.00 -11.58 55.76
N GLU A 310 53.34 -10.63 56.41
CA GLU A 310 52.32 -9.79 55.75
C GLU A 310 52.96 -8.91 54.66
N CYS A 311 54.16 -8.34 54.89
CA CYS A 311 54.87 -7.57 53.86
C CYS A 311 55.19 -8.44 52.61
N GLU A 312 55.65 -9.68 52.79
CA GLU A 312 55.90 -10.60 51.68
C GLU A 312 54.63 -10.97 50.92
N GLN A 313 53.46 -11.08 51.58
CA GLN A 313 52.19 -11.29 50.92
C GLN A 313 51.75 -10.06 50.09
N ALA A 314 51.87 -8.87 50.69
CA ALA A 314 51.55 -7.62 49.94
C ALA A 314 52.46 -7.45 48.71
N GLN A 315 53.76 -7.76 48.83
CA GLN A 315 54.69 -7.69 47.71
C GLN A 315 54.33 -8.69 46.58
N LYS A 316 54.01 -9.94 46.93
CA LYS A 316 53.57 -10.96 45.93
C LYS A 316 52.29 -10.58 45.19
N LEU A 317 51.36 -9.86 45.85
CA LEU A 317 50.15 -9.34 45.23
C LEU A 317 50.44 -8.15 44.34
N ALA A 318 51.33 -7.24 44.76
CA ALA A 318 51.78 -6.10 43.97
C ALA A 318 52.45 -6.51 42.64
N GLU A 319 53.27 -7.58 42.65
CA GLU A 319 53.91 -8.11 41.44
C GLU A 319 52.90 -8.72 40.41
N LYS A 320 51.63 -8.97 40.81
CA LYS A 320 50.57 -9.54 40.00
C LYS A 320 49.54 -8.52 39.53
N LEU A 321 49.69 -7.22 39.86
CA LEU A 321 48.83 -6.09 39.48
C LEU A 321 49.27 -5.50 38.15
#